data_c1a27e921f7669def8827dd50936bb93
#
_entry.id   c1a27e921f7669def8827dd50936bb93
#
_cell.length_a   1.000
_cell.length_b   1.000
_cell.length_c   1.000
_cell.angle_alpha   90.00
_cell.angle_beta   90.00
_cell.angle_gamma   90.00
#
_symmetry.space_group_name_H-M   'P 1'
#
loop_
_entity.id
_entity.type
_entity.pdbx_description
1 polymer ?
#
loop_
_entity_poly.entity_id
_entity_poly.type
_entity_poly.pdbx_seq_one_letter_code
_entity_poly.pdbx_strand_id
1 'polypeptide(L)'
;MAMGHFAFANNTNRFLAAEPLADQPFAISGVPYDGVVTNRPGARFGPQAIRAASLMLCDGIHPVFNVSPQAFLGDALDMRLPNDSPLAEVRSHIERQAAELMAKHHCVFIGGDHSVTLSLLRAAHAAHGGGEPLACLHFDAHCDTWTDHFGEPSGHGTWTYEALKEGLISPAHTVQIGIRSSGERAAREYVADQGGEIFTARALRGLDGAGLQPAIASIRKRMGDRPVYLTLDIDCLDPAFAPGTGTPEPGGLTSSQVMTFLEELADLNFIGMDCVEVAPAYDHAELTSNAASAFVWTYLSGQVAKREGLLPARPANALSGLAQAVVKSLGLKGS
;
A
#
# COMPACT_ATOMS: atom_id res chain seq x y z
N MET A 1 25.04 25.06 3.80
CA MET A 1 24.45 25.83 2.68
C MET A 1 23.57 24.86 1.90
N ALA A 2 22.26 24.95 2.05
CA ALA A 2 21.36 24.22 1.18
C ALA A 2 21.57 24.79 -0.22
N MET A 3 22.21 24.03 -1.09
CA MET A 3 22.23 24.37 -2.50
C MET A 3 20.79 24.26 -2.99
N GLY A 4 20.22 25.34 -3.50
CA GLY A 4 18.92 25.34 -4.14
C GLY A 4 18.97 24.44 -5.35
N HIS A 5 18.72 23.15 -5.12
CA HIS A 5 18.57 22.19 -6.19
C HIS A 5 17.18 22.37 -6.76
N PHE A 6 17.11 22.59 -8.04
CA PHE A 6 15.88 22.31 -8.76
C PHE A 6 15.61 20.80 -8.53
N ALA A 7 14.50 20.46 -7.91
CA ALA A 7 14.16 19.08 -7.56
C ALA A 7 14.33 18.11 -8.75
N PHE A 8 14.08 18.59 -9.95
CA PHE A 8 14.19 17.84 -11.20
C PHE A 8 15.63 17.74 -11.77
N ALA A 9 16.60 18.43 -11.21
CA ALA A 9 18.00 18.34 -11.62
C ALA A 9 18.75 17.22 -10.89
N ASN A 10 18.18 16.68 -9.83
CA ASN A 10 18.74 15.56 -9.07
C ASN A 10 18.33 14.24 -9.71
N ASN A 11 19.07 13.79 -10.70
CA ASN A 11 18.84 12.50 -11.36
C ASN A 11 19.39 11.34 -10.50
N THR A 12 18.88 11.18 -9.29
CA THR A 12 19.37 10.14 -8.37
C THR A 12 18.74 8.77 -8.61
N ASN A 13 17.65 8.67 -9.40
CA ASN A 13 16.83 7.45 -9.55
C ASN A 13 16.41 6.82 -8.20
N ARG A 14 16.31 7.62 -7.14
CA ARG A 14 15.92 7.18 -5.81
C ARG A 14 14.67 7.90 -5.33
N PHE A 15 13.86 7.17 -4.58
CA PHE A 15 12.62 7.71 -4.02
C PHE A 15 12.92 8.91 -3.10
N LEU A 16 12.21 10.04 -3.29
CA LEU A 16 12.44 11.32 -2.57
C LEU A 16 13.89 11.80 -2.61
N ALA A 17 14.67 11.44 -3.63
CA ALA A 17 16.12 11.66 -3.67
C ALA A 17 16.84 11.15 -2.40
N ALA A 18 16.34 10.09 -1.77
CA ALA A 18 16.94 9.48 -0.58
C ALA A 18 18.38 9.03 -0.84
N GLU A 19 19.16 8.94 0.23
CA GLU A 19 20.52 8.38 0.17
C GLU A 19 20.49 6.88 -0.19
N PRO A 20 21.60 6.30 -0.67
CA PRO A 20 21.75 4.86 -0.73
C PRO A 20 21.48 4.22 0.62
N LEU A 21 20.84 3.04 0.60
CA LEU A 21 20.56 2.32 1.85
C LEU A 21 21.85 2.00 2.60
N ALA A 22 21.89 2.35 3.87
CA ALA A 22 22.93 2.02 4.85
C ALA A 22 22.27 1.60 6.18
N ASP A 23 22.31 2.45 7.21
CA ASP A 23 21.76 2.16 8.53
C ASP A 23 20.43 2.90 8.82
N GLN A 24 19.77 3.45 7.80
CA GLN A 24 18.49 4.14 7.97
C GLN A 24 17.43 3.19 8.50
N PRO A 25 16.52 3.67 9.38
CA PRO A 25 15.47 2.81 9.94
C PRO A 25 14.43 2.32 8.92
N PHE A 26 14.26 3.05 7.81
CA PHE A 26 13.36 2.70 6.73
C PHE A 26 14.14 2.40 5.45
N ALA A 27 13.73 1.33 4.75
CA ALA A 27 14.26 0.96 3.45
C ALA A 27 13.16 0.94 2.40
N ILE A 28 13.45 1.45 1.21
CA ILE A 28 12.60 1.23 0.03
C ILE A 28 13.35 0.40 -1.00
N SER A 29 12.68 -0.58 -1.61
CA SER A 29 13.24 -1.39 -2.68
C SER A 29 12.21 -1.67 -3.77
N GLY A 30 12.64 -1.66 -5.03
CA GLY A 30 11.81 -2.04 -6.16
C GLY A 30 11.78 -3.56 -6.38
N VAL A 31 10.62 -4.08 -6.83
CA VAL A 31 10.44 -5.48 -7.23
C VAL A 31 9.97 -5.53 -8.69
N PRO A 32 10.88 -5.41 -9.68
CA PRO A 32 10.54 -5.20 -11.09
C PRO A 32 10.14 -6.50 -11.79
N TYR A 33 9.00 -7.08 -11.42
CA TYR A 33 8.44 -8.32 -11.97
C TYR A 33 6.98 -8.14 -12.40
N ASP A 34 6.61 -8.66 -13.59
CA ASP A 34 5.24 -8.70 -14.10
C ASP A 34 5.01 -9.88 -15.04
N GLY A 35 5.59 -11.03 -14.68
CA GLY A 35 5.57 -12.23 -15.51
C GLY A 35 4.26 -13.01 -15.47
N VAL A 36 3.33 -12.69 -14.56
CA VAL A 36 2.10 -13.47 -14.33
C VAL A 36 0.84 -12.59 -14.29
N VAL A 37 0.80 -11.57 -15.11
CA VAL A 37 -0.37 -10.70 -15.29
C VAL A 37 -1.40 -11.33 -16.22
N THR A 38 -2.69 -11.02 -16.00
CA THR A 38 -3.80 -11.55 -16.80
C THR A 38 -4.17 -10.68 -17.99
N ASN A 39 -3.77 -9.39 -18.01
CA ASN A 39 -4.16 -8.46 -19.06
C ASN A 39 -2.93 -7.68 -19.57
N ARG A 40 -2.64 -6.50 -19.04
CA ARG A 40 -1.62 -5.57 -19.57
C ARG A 40 -0.31 -5.72 -18.81
N PRO A 41 0.79 -6.18 -19.42
CA PRO A 41 2.11 -6.15 -18.78
C PRO A 41 2.65 -4.71 -18.73
N GLY A 42 3.64 -4.48 -17.87
CA GLY A 42 4.31 -3.19 -17.73
C GLY A 42 4.57 -2.77 -16.29
N ALA A 43 4.02 -3.49 -15.31
CA ALA A 43 4.20 -3.20 -13.89
C ALA A 43 5.67 -3.32 -13.43
N ARG A 44 6.51 -4.10 -14.12
CA ARG A 44 7.97 -4.16 -13.87
C ARG A 44 8.67 -2.80 -13.97
N PHE A 45 8.09 -1.83 -14.68
CA PHE A 45 8.59 -0.46 -14.81
C PHE A 45 8.03 0.49 -13.76
N GLY A 46 7.08 0.03 -12.94
CA GLY A 46 6.47 0.79 -11.84
C GLY A 46 7.49 1.37 -10.86
N PRO A 47 8.46 0.59 -10.36
CA PRO A 47 9.46 1.09 -9.42
C PRO A 47 10.21 2.34 -9.90
N GLN A 48 10.61 2.35 -11.16
CA GLN A 48 11.30 3.49 -11.76
C GLN A 48 10.39 4.72 -11.87
N ALA A 49 9.14 4.52 -12.30
CA ALA A 49 8.18 5.61 -12.48
C ALA A 49 7.77 6.23 -11.13
N ILE A 50 7.53 5.41 -10.10
CA ILE A 50 7.22 5.88 -8.75
C ILE A 50 8.38 6.70 -8.16
N ARG A 51 9.63 6.27 -8.34
CA ARG A 51 10.80 7.04 -7.92
C ARG A 51 10.89 8.39 -8.64
N ALA A 52 10.69 8.39 -9.95
CA ALA A 52 10.72 9.64 -10.75
C ALA A 52 9.62 10.61 -10.28
N ALA A 53 8.39 10.12 -10.09
CA ALA A 53 7.26 10.91 -9.62
C ALA A 53 7.49 11.48 -8.21
N SER A 54 8.15 10.72 -7.33
CA SER A 54 8.41 11.14 -5.94
C SER A 54 9.27 12.41 -5.83
N LEU A 55 10.06 12.75 -6.86
CA LEU A 55 10.89 13.95 -6.89
C LEU A 55 10.04 15.25 -6.90
N MET A 56 8.77 15.16 -7.26
CA MET A 56 7.84 16.28 -7.19
C MET A 56 7.52 16.70 -5.74
N LEU A 57 7.70 15.79 -4.77
CA LEU A 57 7.48 16.03 -3.34
C LEU A 57 8.65 16.79 -2.67
N CYS A 58 9.26 17.73 -3.36
CA CYS A 58 10.50 18.49 -3.12
C CYS A 58 10.99 18.60 -1.67
N ASP A 59 10.14 19.13 -0.77
CA ASP A 59 10.49 19.31 0.64
C ASP A 59 10.26 18.05 1.47
N GLY A 60 9.47 17.11 0.97
CA GLY A 60 9.13 15.85 1.62
C GLY A 60 8.36 15.99 2.94
N ILE A 61 8.05 17.21 3.40
CA ILE A 61 7.34 17.44 4.67
C ILE A 61 5.85 17.17 4.48
N HIS A 62 5.33 16.17 5.20
CA HIS A 62 3.91 15.81 5.11
C HIS A 62 3.02 16.80 5.87
N PRO A 63 1.94 17.33 5.25
CA PRO A 63 1.14 18.40 5.84
C PRO A 63 0.38 17.98 7.12
N VAL A 64 0.05 16.69 7.25
CA VAL A 64 -0.65 16.17 8.44
C VAL A 64 0.33 15.81 9.56
N PHE A 65 1.42 15.13 9.22
CA PHE A 65 2.38 14.62 10.21
C PHE A 65 3.50 15.62 10.53
N ASN A 66 3.69 16.63 9.70
CA ASN A 66 4.72 17.67 9.84
C ASN A 66 6.16 17.10 9.96
N VAL A 67 6.42 16.01 9.25
CA VAL A 67 7.73 15.37 9.16
C VAL A 67 8.07 15.06 7.71
N SER A 68 9.37 14.99 7.38
CA SER A 68 9.86 14.42 6.13
C SER A 68 10.49 13.06 6.41
N PRO A 69 10.14 12.00 5.67
CA PRO A 69 10.78 10.71 5.81
C PRO A 69 12.20 10.66 5.20
N GLN A 70 12.60 11.65 4.42
CA GLN A 70 13.83 11.63 3.63
C GLN A 70 15.09 11.33 4.45
N ALA A 71 15.23 11.93 5.62
CA ALA A 71 16.40 11.71 6.49
C ALA A 71 16.41 10.32 7.15
N PHE A 72 15.30 9.62 7.17
CA PHE A 72 15.11 8.30 7.80
C PHE A 72 15.10 7.16 6.78
N LEU A 73 15.11 7.49 5.49
CA LEU A 73 14.91 6.56 4.38
C LEU A 73 16.21 6.29 3.63
N GLY A 74 16.48 5.02 3.36
CA GLY A 74 17.49 4.59 2.39
C GLY A 74 16.84 3.86 1.21
N ASP A 75 17.29 4.15 -0.01
CA ASP A 75 16.81 3.44 -1.21
C ASP A 75 17.82 2.34 -1.60
N ALA A 76 17.38 1.09 -1.53
CA ALA A 76 18.14 -0.10 -1.90
C ALA A 76 18.17 -0.35 -3.42
N LEU A 77 17.49 0.49 -4.22
CA LEU A 77 17.21 0.28 -5.64
C LEU A 77 16.36 -0.99 -5.88
N ASP A 78 16.41 -1.53 -7.08
CA ASP A 78 15.61 -2.68 -7.46
C ASP A 78 16.28 -4.00 -7.09
N MET A 79 15.46 -4.97 -6.69
CA MET A 79 15.88 -6.35 -6.48
C MET A 79 16.42 -6.94 -7.77
N ARG A 80 17.44 -7.78 -7.62
CA ARG A 80 18.01 -8.54 -8.73
C ARG A 80 17.21 -9.81 -8.94
N LEU A 81 16.44 -9.84 -10.02
CA LEU A 81 15.59 -10.97 -10.36
C LEU A 81 16.14 -11.70 -11.60
N PRO A 82 16.01 -13.03 -11.66
CA PRO A 82 16.42 -13.77 -12.85
C PRO A 82 15.45 -13.49 -14.00
N ASN A 83 15.99 -13.38 -15.22
CA ASN A 83 15.19 -13.29 -16.44
C ASN A 83 14.77 -14.69 -16.89
N ASP A 84 13.57 -14.79 -17.47
CA ASP A 84 13.04 -16.01 -18.08
C ASP A 84 13.05 -17.26 -17.18
N SER A 85 12.92 -17.04 -15.87
CA SER A 85 12.88 -18.12 -14.88
C SER A 85 11.43 -18.45 -14.46
N PRO A 86 11.16 -19.69 -14.03
CA PRO A 86 9.88 -20.05 -13.45
C PRO A 86 9.52 -19.17 -12.26
N LEU A 87 8.21 -18.90 -12.07
CA LEU A 87 7.70 -18.04 -10.98
C LEU A 87 8.25 -18.44 -9.60
N ALA A 88 8.37 -19.75 -9.32
CA ALA A 88 8.90 -20.26 -8.06
C ALA A 88 10.35 -19.80 -7.78
N GLU A 89 11.18 -19.73 -8.81
CA GLU A 89 12.56 -19.24 -8.69
C GLU A 89 12.58 -17.72 -8.45
N VAL A 90 11.79 -16.96 -9.21
CA VAL A 90 11.63 -15.51 -9.01
C VAL A 90 11.18 -15.23 -7.60
N ARG A 91 10.15 -15.93 -7.10
CA ARG A 91 9.65 -15.82 -5.72
C ARG A 91 10.73 -16.07 -4.67
N SER A 92 11.57 -17.10 -4.87
CA SER A 92 12.68 -17.40 -3.95
C SER A 92 13.71 -16.27 -3.90
N HIS A 93 13.96 -15.60 -5.03
CA HIS A 93 14.87 -14.46 -5.09
C HIS A 93 14.27 -13.22 -4.37
N ILE A 94 12.97 -12.95 -4.53
CA ILE A 94 12.27 -11.86 -3.85
C ILE A 94 12.28 -12.12 -2.34
N GLU A 95 11.85 -13.31 -1.91
CA GLU A 95 11.75 -13.70 -0.50
C GLU A 95 13.10 -13.54 0.23
N ARG A 96 14.19 -14.05 -0.35
CA ARG A 96 15.52 -13.93 0.24
C ARG A 96 15.97 -12.47 0.40
N GLN A 97 15.86 -11.66 -0.68
CA GLN A 97 16.28 -10.25 -0.63
C GLN A 97 15.37 -9.42 0.30
N ALA A 98 14.08 -9.70 0.34
CA ALA A 98 13.16 -9.07 1.28
C ALA A 98 13.50 -9.42 2.74
N ALA A 99 13.80 -10.70 3.02
CA ALA A 99 14.20 -11.13 4.38
C ALA A 99 15.49 -10.45 4.84
N GLU A 100 16.48 -10.29 3.95
CA GLU A 100 17.73 -9.58 4.26
C GLU A 100 17.49 -8.10 4.65
N LEU A 101 16.55 -7.43 3.96
CA LEU A 101 16.18 -6.04 4.24
C LEU A 101 15.34 -5.94 5.53
N MET A 102 14.30 -6.77 5.66
CA MET A 102 13.37 -6.76 6.80
C MET A 102 14.05 -7.11 8.13
N ALA A 103 15.16 -7.85 8.09
CA ALA A 103 15.96 -8.15 9.29
C ALA A 103 16.56 -6.91 9.97
N LYS A 104 16.64 -5.77 9.26
CA LYS A 104 17.33 -4.57 9.73
C LYS A 104 16.49 -3.30 9.63
N HIS A 105 15.53 -3.27 8.73
CA HIS A 105 14.81 -2.06 8.36
C HIS A 105 13.31 -2.30 8.34
N HIS A 106 12.53 -1.26 8.59
CA HIS A 106 11.13 -1.22 8.23
C HIS A 106 11.03 -0.99 6.72
N CYS A 107 10.47 -1.94 5.97
CA CYS A 107 10.58 -1.96 4.52
C CYS A 107 9.31 -1.50 3.82
N VAL A 108 9.51 -0.75 2.74
CA VAL A 108 8.51 -0.46 1.71
C VAL A 108 8.99 -1.04 0.39
N PHE A 109 8.14 -1.81 -0.27
CA PHE A 109 8.41 -2.35 -1.59
C PHE A 109 7.54 -1.65 -2.62
N ILE A 110 8.16 -1.21 -3.72
CA ILE A 110 7.46 -0.66 -4.87
C ILE A 110 7.53 -1.69 -5.98
N GLY A 111 6.38 -2.21 -6.36
CA GLY A 111 6.37 -3.46 -7.03
C GLY A 111 6.14 -3.45 -8.49
N GLY A 112 6.21 -4.61 -8.99
CA GLY A 112 5.71 -5.16 -10.20
C GLY A 112 4.23 -5.52 -10.07
N ASP A 113 3.87 -6.69 -10.56
CA ASP A 113 2.52 -7.23 -10.41
C ASP A 113 2.25 -7.71 -8.97
N HIS A 114 0.97 -7.91 -8.61
CA HIS A 114 0.57 -8.25 -7.25
C HIS A 114 1.05 -9.64 -6.77
N SER A 115 1.54 -10.50 -7.66
CA SER A 115 2.08 -11.82 -7.30
C SER A 115 3.33 -11.73 -6.40
N VAL A 116 4.04 -10.60 -6.43
CA VAL A 116 5.26 -10.38 -5.61
C VAL A 116 4.95 -10.38 -4.12
N THR A 117 3.72 -9.95 -3.76
CA THR A 117 3.27 -9.82 -2.37
C THR A 117 3.31 -11.13 -1.60
N LEU A 118 3.08 -12.28 -2.22
CA LEU A 118 3.21 -13.57 -1.54
C LEU A 118 4.63 -13.80 -0.99
N SER A 119 5.65 -13.50 -1.79
CA SER A 119 7.05 -13.63 -1.36
C SER A 119 7.43 -12.63 -0.28
N LEU A 120 6.91 -11.40 -0.39
CA LEU A 120 7.10 -10.36 0.62
C LEU A 120 6.44 -10.74 1.94
N LEU A 121 5.24 -11.34 1.90
CA LEU A 121 4.53 -11.84 3.09
C LEU A 121 5.25 -13.02 3.74
N ARG A 122 5.84 -13.94 2.98
CA ARG A 122 6.66 -15.02 3.55
C ARG A 122 7.85 -14.47 4.32
N ALA A 123 8.56 -13.49 3.76
CA ALA A 123 9.65 -12.80 4.44
C ALA A 123 9.17 -12.02 5.68
N ALA A 124 8.05 -11.28 5.57
CA ALA A 124 7.47 -10.52 6.66
C ALA A 124 6.97 -11.42 7.80
N HIS A 125 6.31 -12.55 7.47
CA HIS A 125 5.87 -13.52 8.47
C HIS A 125 7.05 -14.14 9.21
N ALA A 126 8.12 -14.50 8.51
CA ALA A 126 9.33 -15.03 9.13
C ALA A 126 10.01 -14.00 10.06
N ALA A 127 10.01 -12.72 9.68
CA ALA A 127 10.65 -11.65 10.46
C ALA A 127 9.80 -11.17 11.66
N HIS A 128 8.48 -11.12 11.52
CA HIS A 128 7.60 -10.41 12.45
C HIS A 128 6.43 -11.24 12.98
N GLY A 129 6.12 -12.39 12.39
CA GLY A 129 4.96 -13.20 12.76
C GLY A 129 5.12 -13.90 14.12
N GLY A 130 6.35 -14.17 14.55
CA GLY A 130 6.59 -14.89 15.82
C GLY A 130 5.93 -16.28 15.86
N GLY A 131 5.66 -16.88 14.71
CA GLY A 131 4.91 -18.13 14.56
C GLY A 131 3.39 -17.97 14.41
N GLU A 132 2.86 -16.73 14.53
CA GLU A 132 1.44 -16.43 14.37
C GLU A 132 1.18 -15.73 13.02
N PRO A 133 0.02 -15.95 12.38
CA PRO A 133 -0.34 -15.25 11.15
C PRO A 133 -0.41 -13.73 11.34
N LEU A 134 0.07 -12.98 10.34
CA LEU A 134 0.01 -11.52 10.32
C LEU A 134 -1.43 -11.00 10.13
N ALA A 135 -1.68 -9.77 10.49
CA ALA A 135 -2.82 -9.02 9.98
C ALA A 135 -2.49 -8.44 8.60
N CYS A 136 -3.49 -8.31 7.74
CA CYS A 136 -3.32 -7.81 6.38
C CYS A 136 -4.34 -6.72 6.06
N LEU A 137 -3.85 -5.57 5.62
CA LEU A 137 -4.67 -4.49 5.06
C LEU A 137 -4.41 -4.43 3.56
N HIS A 138 -5.43 -4.77 2.76
CA HIS A 138 -5.33 -4.96 1.32
C HIS A 138 -6.24 -3.97 0.59
N PHE A 139 -5.64 -3.02 -0.14
CA PHE A 139 -6.34 -2.12 -1.05
C PHE A 139 -6.26 -2.66 -2.46
N ASP A 140 -7.42 -2.85 -3.11
CA ASP A 140 -7.49 -3.47 -4.43
C ASP A 140 -8.88 -3.30 -5.06
N ALA A 141 -8.96 -3.36 -6.38
CA ALA A 141 -10.22 -3.62 -7.08
C ALA A 141 -10.61 -5.09 -7.04
N HIS A 142 -9.61 -5.98 -6.96
CA HIS A 142 -9.70 -7.42 -7.07
C HIS A 142 -9.60 -8.10 -5.71
N CYS A 143 -10.19 -9.27 -5.58
CA CYS A 143 -10.14 -10.02 -4.32
C CYS A 143 -8.84 -10.83 -4.15
N ASP A 144 -8.18 -11.19 -5.26
CA ASP A 144 -6.97 -12.00 -5.36
C ASP A 144 -7.03 -13.34 -4.62
N THR A 145 -8.25 -13.86 -4.55
CA THR A 145 -8.57 -15.14 -3.93
C THR A 145 -9.04 -16.19 -4.94
N TRP A 146 -8.71 -16.00 -6.23
CA TRP A 146 -8.87 -17.07 -7.21
C TRP A 146 -7.93 -18.24 -6.88
N THR A 147 -8.38 -19.45 -7.19
CA THR A 147 -7.65 -20.68 -6.88
C THR A 147 -6.69 -21.09 -7.99
N ASP A 148 -6.79 -20.46 -9.13
CA ASP A 148 -5.89 -20.64 -10.28
C ASP A 148 -5.85 -19.37 -11.13
N HIS A 149 -4.83 -19.29 -11.97
CA HIS A 149 -4.58 -18.21 -12.91
C HIS A 149 -4.76 -18.75 -14.34
N PHE A 150 -6.02 -18.86 -14.82
CA PHE A 150 -6.36 -19.44 -16.12
C PHE A 150 -5.76 -20.82 -16.38
N GLY A 151 -5.81 -21.69 -15.37
CA GLY A 151 -5.25 -23.04 -15.40
C GLY A 151 -3.82 -23.16 -14.87
N GLU A 152 -3.12 -22.03 -14.62
CA GLU A 152 -1.88 -22.03 -13.88
C GLU A 152 -2.15 -21.91 -12.38
N PRO A 153 -1.41 -22.59 -11.51
CA PRO A 153 -1.72 -22.65 -10.09
C PRO A 153 -1.51 -21.33 -9.35
N SER A 154 -0.86 -20.34 -9.97
CA SER A 154 -0.43 -19.13 -9.28
C SER A 154 -0.26 -17.96 -10.24
N GLY A 155 -0.69 -16.78 -9.84
CA GLY A 155 -0.58 -15.52 -10.58
C GLY A 155 -0.82 -14.32 -9.69
N HIS A 156 -1.00 -13.14 -10.29
CA HIS A 156 -1.24 -11.93 -9.51
C HIS A 156 -2.60 -11.93 -8.81
N GLY A 157 -3.62 -12.65 -9.34
CA GLY A 157 -4.96 -12.78 -8.74
C GLY A 157 -5.11 -13.91 -7.72
N THR A 158 -4.04 -14.61 -7.31
CA THR A 158 -4.14 -15.79 -6.43
C THR A 158 -3.42 -15.62 -5.10
N TRP A 159 -2.60 -14.58 -4.94
CA TRP A 159 -1.69 -14.44 -3.82
C TRP A 159 -2.41 -14.39 -2.46
N THR A 160 -3.58 -13.74 -2.36
CA THR A 160 -4.35 -13.68 -1.11
C THR A 160 -4.83 -15.06 -0.69
N TYR A 161 -5.33 -15.86 -1.65
CA TYR A 161 -5.71 -17.24 -1.39
C TYR A 161 -4.51 -18.08 -0.93
N GLU A 162 -3.40 -17.97 -1.63
CA GLU A 162 -2.14 -18.68 -1.30
C GLU A 162 -1.65 -18.28 0.10
N ALA A 163 -1.60 -16.98 0.43
CA ALA A 163 -1.15 -16.48 1.73
C ALA A 163 -2.03 -16.97 2.90
N LEU A 164 -3.36 -17.01 2.69
CA LEU A 164 -4.30 -17.58 3.68
C LEU A 164 -4.09 -19.08 3.85
N LYS A 165 -3.86 -19.83 2.78
CA LYS A 165 -3.61 -21.27 2.81
C LYS A 165 -2.28 -21.62 3.47
N GLU A 166 -1.26 -20.82 3.26
CA GLU A 166 0.05 -20.98 3.91
C GLU A 166 0.05 -20.55 5.37
N GLY A 167 -1.02 -19.90 5.85
CA GLY A 167 -1.09 -19.36 7.22
C GLY A 167 -0.21 -18.14 7.45
N LEU A 168 0.17 -17.42 6.40
CA LEU A 168 0.99 -16.21 6.50
C LEU A 168 0.18 -15.03 7.05
N ILE A 169 -1.10 -14.95 6.67
CA ILE A 169 -2.05 -13.95 7.13
C ILE A 169 -3.26 -14.59 7.78
N SER A 170 -3.82 -13.94 8.78
CA SER A 170 -5.01 -14.39 9.50
C SER A 170 -6.27 -13.96 8.75
N PRO A 171 -7.18 -14.89 8.38
CA PRO A 171 -8.43 -14.50 7.75
C PRO A 171 -9.22 -13.48 8.59
N ALA A 172 -9.35 -13.72 9.90
CA ALA A 172 -10.07 -12.86 10.83
C ALA A 172 -9.47 -11.45 10.96
N HIS A 173 -8.20 -11.28 10.62
CA HIS A 173 -7.46 -10.01 10.67
C HIS A 173 -7.02 -9.54 9.28
N THR A 174 -7.74 -9.99 8.24
CA THR A 174 -7.60 -9.50 6.87
C THR A 174 -8.76 -8.57 6.54
N VAL A 175 -8.44 -7.40 6.02
CA VAL A 175 -9.41 -6.42 5.53
C VAL A 175 -9.07 -6.06 4.09
N GLN A 176 -10.05 -6.18 3.21
CA GLN A 176 -9.96 -5.77 1.81
C GLN A 176 -10.76 -4.50 1.57
N ILE A 177 -10.21 -3.53 0.83
CA ILE A 177 -10.79 -2.20 0.61
C ILE A 177 -10.77 -1.86 -0.87
N GLY A 178 -11.93 -1.61 -1.45
CA GLY A 178 -12.06 -1.20 -2.85
C GLY A 178 -12.59 -2.28 -3.78
N ILE A 179 -12.84 -3.48 -3.28
CA ILE A 179 -13.24 -4.65 -4.08
C ILE A 179 -14.49 -4.35 -4.90
N ARG A 180 -14.41 -4.63 -6.22
CA ARG A 180 -15.50 -4.37 -7.17
C ARG A 180 -15.45 -5.16 -8.47
N SER A 181 -14.35 -5.87 -8.71
CA SER A 181 -14.16 -6.64 -9.94
C SER A 181 -15.19 -7.75 -10.12
N SER A 182 -15.36 -8.17 -11.37
CA SER A 182 -16.15 -9.35 -11.71
C SER A 182 -15.52 -10.61 -11.14
N GLY A 183 -16.32 -11.62 -10.89
CA GLY A 183 -15.84 -12.90 -10.40
C GLY A 183 -16.95 -13.70 -9.73
N GLU A 184 -16.72 -14.98 -9.54
CA GLU A 184 -17.63 -15.82 -8.78
C GLU A 184 -17.71 -15.38 -7.32
N ARG A 185 -18.91 -15.54 -6.70
CA ARG A 185 -19.10 -15.18 -5.29
C ARG A 185 -18.08 -15.86 -4.38
N ALA A 186 -17.78 -17.13 -4.64
CA ALA A 186 -16.85 -17.92 -3.83
C ALA A 186 -15.43 -17.30 -3.77
N ALA A 187 -14.98 -16.66 -4.84
CA ALA A 187 -13.74 -15.90 -4.84
C ALA A 187 -13.93 -14.52 -4.18
N ARG A 188 -14.89 -13.72 -4.67
CA ARG A 188 -15.09 -12.33 -4.20
C ARG A 188 -15.38 -12.20 -2.70
N GLU A 189 -16.04 -13.18 -2.10
CA GLU A 189 -16.43 -13.16 -0.69
C GLU A 189 -15.57 -14.11 0.17
N TYR A 190 -14.53 -14.71 -0.40
CA TYR A 190 -13.69 -15.71 0.28
C TYR A 190 -13.14 -15.21 1.62
N VAL A 191 -12.60 -13.99 1.65
CA VAL A 191 -12.06 -13.38 2.88
C VAL A 191 -13.16 -13.20 3.93
N ALA A 192 -14.34 -12.72 3.53
CA ALA A 192 -15.48 -12.53 4.44
C ALA A 192 -16.03 -13.88 4.96
N ASP A 193 -16.15 -14.88 4.09
CA ASP A 193 -16.60 -16.23 4.44
C ASP A 193 -15.63 -16.91 5.44
N GLN A 194 -14.34 -16.50 5.46
CA GLN A 194 -13.33 -16.94 6.42
C GLN A 194 -13.22 -16.04 7.67
N GLY A 195 -14.13 -15.07 7.84
CA GLY A 195 -14.21 -14.19 9.01
C GLY A 195 -13.48 -12.86 8.90
N GLY A 196 -12.93 -12.52 7.73
CA GLY A 196 -12.35 -11.21 7.42
C GLY A 196 -13.41 -10.15 7.11
N GLU A 197 -13.00 -9.01 6.61
CA GLU A 197 -13.89 -7.90 6.28
C GLU A 197 -13.58 -7.34 4.89
N ILE A 198 -14.63 -7.00 4.15
CA ILE A 198 -14.52 -6.45 2.79
C ILE A 198 -15.32 -5.15 2.72
N PHE A 199 -14.61 -4.04 2.53
CA PHE A 199 -15.20 -2.76 2.18
C PHE A 199 -15.20 -2.60 0.66
N THR A 200 -16.34 -2.88 0.02
CA THR A 200 -16.46 -2.71 -1.43
C THR A 200 -16.37 -1.24 -1.82
N ALA A 201 -15.86 -0.93 -3.03
CA ALA A 201 -15.87 0.43 -3.55
C ALA A 201 -17.29 1.04 -3.57
N ARG A 202 -18.30 0.20 -3.80
CA ARG A 202 -19.71 0.62 -3.74
C ARG A 202 -20.13 1.11 -2.35
N ALA A 203 -19.69 0.43 -1.29
CA ALA A 203 -20.02 0.81 0.08
C ALA A 203 -19.33 2.12 0.50
N LEU A 204 -18.17 2.42 -0.07
CA LEU A 204 -17.38 3.62 0.22
C LEU A 204 -17.68 4.79 -0.74
N ARG A 205 -18.54 4.59 -1.74
CA ARG A 205 -18.81 5.57 -2.78
C ARG A 205 -19.41 6.86 -2.20
N GLY A 206 -18.79 7.99 -2.53
CA GLY A 206 -19.25 9.31 -2.08
C GLY A 206 -18.98 9.60 -0.60
N LEU A 207 -18.29 8.71 0.12
CA LEU A 207 -17.85 8.98 1.48
C LEU A 207 -16.52 9.76 1.45
N ASP A 208 -16.40 10.73 2.33
CA ASP A 208 -15.18 11.48 2.60
C ASP A 208 -14.70 11.25 4.04
N GLY A 209 -13.77 12.07 4.52
CA GLY A 209 -13.11 11.91 5.81
C GLY A 209 -14.03 11.51 6.98
N ALA A 210 -15.15 12.22 7.17
CA ALA A 210 -16.12 11.92 8.24
C ALA A 210 -16.91 10.63 7.94
N GLY A 211 -17.32 10.44 6.69
CA GLY A 211 -18.05 9.25 6.24
C GLY A 211 -17.22 7.97 6.31
N LEU A 212 -15.88 8.05 6.23
CA LEU A 212 -14.98 6.92 6.31
C LEU A 212 -14.69 6.45 7.75
N GLN A 213 -14.99 7.27 8.78
CA GLN A 213 -14.66 6.95 10.17
C GLN A 213 -15.24 5.62 10.68
N PRO A 214 -16.47 5.18 10.31
CA PRO A 214 -16.95 3.86 10.72
C PRO A 214 -16.08 2.71 10.17
N ALA A 215 -15.63 2.80 8.91
CA ALA A 215 -14.75 1.79 8.31
C ALA A 215 -13.37 1.81 8.99
N ILE A 216 -12.79 2.99 9.21
CA ILE A 216 -11.52 3.17 9.93
C ILE A 216 -11.59 2.58 11.35
N ALA A 217 -12.68 2.82 12.07
CA ALA A 217 -12.89 2.26 13.41
C ALA A 217 -13.00 0.73 13.40
N SER A 218 -13.68 0.15 12.40
CA SER A 218 -13.78 -1.30 12.21
C SER A 218 -12.41 -1.91 11.93
N ILE A 219 -11.64 -1.30 11.02
CA ILE A 219 -10.27 -1.74 10.69
C ILE A 219 -9.41 -1.75 11.95
N ARG A 220 -9.37 -0.65 12.72
CA ARG A 220 -8.61 -0.56 13.97
C ARG A 220 -8.95 -1.67 14.95
N LYS A 221 -10.25 -1.87 15.17
CA LYS A 221 -10.74 -2.92 16.08
C LYS A 221 -10.29 -4.31 15.64
N ARG A 222 -10.30 -4.56 14.33
CA ARG A 222 -9.93 -5.85 13.75
C ARG A 222 -8.44 -6.10 13.80
N MET A 223 -7.61 -5.09 13.49
CA MET A 223 -6.15 -5.20 13.52
C MET A 223 -5.61 -5.32 14.95
N GLY A 224 -6.18 -4.56 15.91
CA GLY A 224 -5.68 -4.53 17.28
C GLY A 224 -4.20 -4.16 17.33
N ASP A 225 -3.43 -4.86 18.17
CA ASP A 225 -1.97 -4.67 18.31
C ASP A 225 -1.13 -5.63 17.44
N ARG A 226 -1.78 -6.39 16.54
CA ARG A 226 -1.11 -7.36 15.68
C ARG A 226 -0.14 -6.70 14.71
N PRO A 227 0.96 -7.38 14.32
CA PRO A 227 1.77 -6.96 13.19
C PRO A 227 0.91 -6.91 11.92
N VAL A 228 0.82 -5.75 11.28
CA VAL A 228 0.01 -5.48 10.09
C VAL A 228 0.90 -5.31 8.88
N TYR A 229 0.69 -6.11 7.85
CA TYR A 229 1.27 -5.86 6.53
C TYR A 229 0.25 -5.11 5.67
N LEU A 230 0.67 -4.01 5.06
CA LEU A 230 -0.14 -3.23 4.12
C LEU A 230 0.27 -3.60 2.69
N THR A 231 -0.70 -4.00 1.87
CA THR A 231 -0.49 -4.13 0.42
C THR A 231 -1.49 -3.23 -0.31
N LEU A 232 -0.98 -2.47 -1.26
CA LEU A 232 -1.74 -1.49 -2.00
C LEU A 232 -1.57 -1.73 -3.50
N ASP A 233 -2.59 -2.34 -4.10
CA ASP A 233 -2.74 -2.32 -5.54
C ASP A 233 -3.24 -0.95 -5.98
N ILE A 234 -2.56 -0.35 -6.95
CA ILE A 234 -2.92 1.00 -7.41
C ILE A 234 -4.27 1.02 -8.11
N ASP A 235 -4.76 -0.11 -8.61
CA ASP A 235 -6.06 -0.23 -9.26
C ASP A 235 -7.25 -0.20 -8.29
N CYS A 236 -7.01 -0.19 -6.97
CA CYS A 236 -8.04 0.17 -5.99
C CYS A 236 -8.66 1.52 -6.31
N LEU A 237 -7.89 2.41 -6.94
CA LEU A 237 -8.37 3.70 -7.45
C LEU A 237 -9.26 3.53 -8.70
N ASP A 238 -10.18 4.48 -8.87
CA ASP A 238 -10.87 4.64 -10.13
C ASP A 238 -9.88 5.00 -11.25
N PRO A 239 -10.04 4.45 -12.48
CA PRO A 239 -9.16 4.79 -13.60
C PRO A 239 -9.07 6.28 -13.95
N ALA A 240 -10.00 7.10 -13.45
CA ALA A 240 -9.90 8.56 -13.55
C ALA A 240 -8.73 9.14 -12.72
N PHE A 241 -8.28 8.43 -11.68
CA PHE A 241 -7.16 8.80 -10.81
C PHE A 241 -5.90 7.96 -11.08
N ALA A 242 -6.07 6.70 -11.51
CA ALA A 242 -4.97 5.79 -11.79
C ALA A 242 -5.22 4.96 -13.06
N PRO A 243 -5.08 5.56 -14.26
CA PRO A 243 -5.24 4.83 -15.52
C PRO A 243 -4.08 3.87 -15.82
N GLY A 244 -2.90 4.10 -15.23
CA GLY A 244 -1.66 3.37 -15.51
C GLY A 244 -1.52 2.08 -14.72
N THR A 245 -2.43 1.13 -14.97
CA THR A 245 -2.41 -0.20 -14.33
C THR A 245 -2.78 -1.29 -15.34
N GLY A 246 -2.51 -2.54 -14.96
CA GLY A 246 -2.75 -3.71 -15.80
C GLY A 246 -4.23 -4.07 -15.96
N THR A 247 -5.00 -3.96 -14.90
CA THR A 247 -6.40 -4.39 -14.78
C THR A 247 -7.30 -3.29 -14.21
N PRO A 248 -7.47 -2.16 -14.93
CA PRO A 248 -8.26 -1.04 -14.44
C PRO A 248 -9.75 -1.37 -14.37
N GLU A 249 -10.36 -1.10 -13.22
CA GLU A 249 -11.80 -1.32 -12.97
C GLU A 249 -12.51 0.02 -12.65
N PRO A 250 -13.56 0.42 -13.38
CA PRO A 250 -14.33 1.63 -13.09
C PRO A 250 -15.10 1.58 -11.77
N GLY A 251 -15.36 2.74 -11.19
CA GLY A 251 -16.14 2.86 -9.95
C GLY A 251 -15.32 2.66 -8.68
N GLY A 252 -14.00 2.89 -8.75
CA GLY A 252 -13.04 2.73 -7.68
C GLY A 252 -13.01 3.85 -6.65
N LEU A 253 -11.99 3.81 -5.79
CA LEU A 253 -11.74 4.82 -4.79
C LEU A 253 -11.15 6.09 -5.43
N THR A 254 -11.32 7.21 -4.76
CA THR A 254 -10.57 8.43 -5.05
C THR A 254 -9.21 8.38 -4.37
N SER A 255 -8.21 9.11 -4.89
CA SER A 255 -6.92 9.24 -4.23
C SER A 255 -7.05 9.85 -2.83
N SER A 256 -8.00 10.78 -2.61
CA SER A 256 -8.24 11.38 -1.29
C SER A 256 -8.80 10.38 -0.26
N GLN A 257 -9.60 9.40 -0.68
CA GLN A 257 -10.06 8.35 0.22
C GLN A 257 -8.90 7.46 0.69
N VAL A 258 -8.02 7.05 -0.21
CA VAL A 258 -6.83 6.26 0.14
C VAL A 258 -5.90 7.04 1.06
N MET A 259 -5.63 8.33 0.75
CA MET A 259 -4.86 9.22 1.63
C MET A 259 -5.46 9.27 3.04
N THR A 260 -6.78 9.45 3.16
CA THR A 260 -7.48 9.47 4.45
C THR A 260 -7.27 8.17 5.24
N PHE A 261 -7.37 7.01 4.60
CA PHE A 261 -7.09 5.73 5.28
C PHE A 261 -5.64 5.65 5.77
N LEU A 262 -4.68 6.03 4.92
CA LEU A 262 -3.25 5.98 5.29
C LEU A 262 -2.91 6.93 6.44
N GLU A 263 -3.46 8.14 6.42
CA GLU A 263 -3.27 9.16 7.47
C GLU A 263 -3.91 8.72 8.79
N GLU A 264 -5.16 8.29 8.74
CA GLU A 264 -5.91 7.91 9.93
C GLU A 264 -5.43 6.61 10.57
N LEU A 265 -4.90 5.66 9.79
CA LEU A 265 -4.42 4.36 10.27
C LEU A 265 -2.92 4.32 10.57
N ALA A 266 -2.21 5.45 10.49
CA ALA A 266 -0.75 5.52 10.65
C ALA A 266 -0.23 4.96 11.99
N ASP A 267 -1.06 4.90 13.02
CA ASP A 267 -0.72 4.38 14.34
C ASP A 267 -0.83 2.85 14.48
N LEU A 268 -1.42 2.15 13.51
CA LEU A 268 -1.44 0.69 13.52
C LEU A 268 -0.02 0.12 13.59
N ASN A 269 0.10 -1.11 14.07
CA ASN A 269 1.39 -1.79 14.17
C ASN A 269 1.85 -2.29 12.79
N PHE A 270 2.04 -1.36 11.85
CA PHE A 270 2.58 -1.70 10.53
C PHE A 270 4.01 -2.19 10.63
N ILE A 271 4.29 -3.30 9.94
CA ILE A 271 5.61 -3.94 9.85
C ILE A 271 6.25 -3.78 8.47
N GLY A 272 5.50 -3.32 7.49
CA GLY A 272 5.94 -3.10 6.13
C GLY A 272 4.76 -2.82 5.21
N MET A 273 5.10 -2.41 3.98
CA MET A 273 4.14 -2.09 2.93
C MET A 273 4.68 -2.52 1.58
N ASP A 274 3.77 -2.88 0.67
CA ASP A 274 4.05 -2.79 -0.77
C ASP A 274 3.03 -1.92 -1.50
N CYS A 275 3.45 -1.37 -2.67
CA CYS A 275 2.61 -0.66 -3.62
C CYS A 275 2.88 -1.23 -5.01
N VAL A 276 1.88 -1.84 -5.62
CA VAL A 276 2.01 -2.69 -6.80
C VAL A 276 1.13 -2.26 -7.97
N GLU A 277 1.28 -2.93 -9.12
CA GLU A 277 0.50 -2.82 -10.35
C GLU A 277 0.58 -1.46 -11.07
N VAL A 278 1.53 -0.60 -10.71
CA VAL A 278 1.78 0.63 -11.50
C VAL A 278 2.44 0.27 -12.82
N ALA A 279 1.71 0.44 -13.91
CA ALA A 279 2.15 0.14 -15.28
C ALA A 279 2.28 1.44 -16.10
N PRO A 280 3.46 2.08 -16.13
CA PRO A 280 3.65 3.43 -16.67
C PRO A 280 3.31 3.57 -18.16
N ALA A 281 3.37 2.49 -18.92
CA ALA A 281 3.01 2.48 -20.34
C ALA A 281 1.55 2.87 -20.60
N TYR A 282 0.68 2.72 -19.61
CA TYR A 282 -0.75 3.08 -19.68
C TYR A 282 -1.08 4.31 -18.85
N ASP A 283 -0.08 4.90 -18.19
CA ASP A 283 -0.27 6.11 -17.38
C ASP A 283 -0.43 7.34 -18.28
N HIS A 284 -1.26 8.28 -17.85
CA HIS A 284 -1.47 9.54 -18.54
C HIS A 284 -1.00 10.69 -17.65
N ALA A 285 -0.07 11.49 -18.14
CA ALA A 285 0.51 12.63 -17.41
C ALA A 285 0.98 12.24 -15.98
N GLU A 286 1.51 11.02 -15.83
CA GLU A 286 2.04 10.48 -14.56
C GLU A 286 1.03 10.45 -13.40
N LEU A 287 -0.28 10.47 -13.68
CA LEU A 287 -1.34 10.48 -12.65
C LEU A 287 -1.19 9.31 -11.69
N THR A 288 -1.01 8.10 -12.24
CA THR A 288 -0.88 6.87 -11.46
C THR A 288 0.41 6.83 -10.66
N SER A 289 1.52 7.16 -11.30
CA SER A 289 2.84 7.20 -10.66
C SER A 289 2.90 8.23 -9.54
N ASN A 290 2.26 9.41 -9.74
CA ASN A 290 2.12 10.43 -8.71
C ASN A 290 1.25 9.98 -7.54
N ALA A 291 0.12 9.30 -7.80
CA ALA A 291 -0.73 8.75 -6.74
C ALA A 291 0.05 7.72 -5.91
N ALA A 292 0.72 6.77 -6.55
CA ALA A 292 1.52 5.76 -5.88
C ALA A 292 2.65 6.37 -5.04
N SER A 293 3.38 7.36 -5.59
CA SER A 293 4.45 8.04 -4.85
C SER A 293 3.92 8.79 -3.64
N ALA A 294 2.74 9.43 -3.75
CA ALA A 294 2.10 10.14 -2.65
C ALA A 294 1.64 9.17 -1.54
N PHE A 295 1.12 7.99 -1.89
CA PHE A 295 0.72 6.99 -0.92
C PHE A 295 1.91 6.40 -0.14
N VAL A 296 2.99 6.06 -0.85
CA VAL A 296 4.23 5.59 -0.22
C VAL A 296 4.81 6.67 0.70
N TRP A 297 4.85 7.92 0.25
CA TRP A 297 5.29 9.05 1.07
C TRP A 297 4.43 9.27 2.30
N THR A 298 3.10 9.19 2.17
CA THR A 298 2.16 9.32 3.30
C THR A 298 2.36 8.22 4.33
N TYR A 299 2.48 6.97 3.86
CA TYR A 299 2.78 5.84 4.74
C TYR A 299 4.11 6.04 5.49
N LEU A 300 5.20 6.33 4.78
CA LEU A 300 6.51 6.56 5.38
C LEU A 300 6.48 7.72 6.37
N SER A 301 5.82 8.82 6.03
CA SER A 301 5.69 9.99 6.92
C SER A 301 4.94 9.64 8.20
N GLY A 302 3.86 8.86 8.10
CA GLY A 302 3.12 8.34 9.24
C GLY A 302 3.97 7.44 10.13
N GLN A 303 4.75 6.53 9.54
CA GLN A 303 5.63 5.64 10.30
C GLN A 303 6.81 6.39 10.96
N VAL A 304 7.38 7.40 10.30
CA VAL A 304 8.37 8.29 10.91
C VAL A 304 7.73 9.08 12.06
N ALA A 305 6.56 9.68 11.87
CA ALA A 305 5.86 10.41 12.93
C ALA A 305 5.55 9.50 14.13
N LYS A 306 5.15 8.24 13.90
CA LYS A 306 4.93 7.26 14.94
C LYS A 306 6.23 6.96 15.71
N ARG A 307 7.32 6.70 15.00
CA ARG A 307 8.65 6.43 15.58
C ARG A 307 9.14 7.58 16.46
N GLU A 308 8.96 8.82 15.99
CA GLU A 308 9.42 10.03 16.68
C GLU A 308 8.40 10.55 17.73
N GLY A 309 7.26 9.87 17.93
CA GLY A 309 6.24 10.29 18.89
C GLY A 309 5.47 11.56 18.48
N LEU A 310 5.40 11.83 17.18
CA LEU A 310 4.84 13.04 16.58
C LEU A 310 3.45 12.82 15.96
N LEU A 311 2.85 11.63 16.09
CA LEU A 311 1.50 11.41 15.58
C LEU A 311 0.54 12.43 16.19
N PRO A 312 -0.35 13.05 15.38
CA PRO A 312 -1.31 14.00 15.89
C PRO A 312 -2.21 13.35 16.96
N ALA A 313 -2.45 14.08 18.05
CA ALA A 313 -3.39 13.64 19.06
C ALA A 313 -4.78 13.46 18.41
N ARG A 314 -5.34 12.26 18.54
CA ARG A 314 -6.70 12.03 18.05
C ARG A 314 -7.67 12.84 18.87
N PRO A 315 -8.63 13.56 18.25
CA PRO A 315 -9.74 14.11 19.00
C PRO A 315 -10.48 12.94 19.67
N ALA A 316 -10.64 13.00 20.96
CA ALA A 316 -11.32 11.97 21.78
C ALA A 316 -12.74 11.61 21.27
N ASN A 317 -13.30 12.43 20.38
CA ASN A 317 -14.53 12.21 19.61
C ASN A 317 -14.43 12.97 18.30
N ALA A 318 -13.89 12.34 17.25
CA ALA A 318 -13.80 12.96 15.92
C ALA A 318 -15.19 13.40 15.36
N LEU A 319 -16.27 12.72 15.77
CA LEU A 319 -17.65 13.09 15.45
C LEU A 319 -18.15 14.33 16.21
N SER A 320 -17.62 14.60 17.41
CA SER A 320 -18.06 15.78 18.20
C SER A 320 -17.38 17.08 17.76
N GLY A 321 -16.15 17.04 17.30
CA GLY A 321 -15.40 18.21 16.86
C GLY A 321 -15.94 18.83 15.57
N LEU A 322 -16.23 18.00 14.56
CA LEU A 322 -16.82 18.45 13.29
C LEU A 322 -18.29 18.88 13.47
N ALA A 323 -19.09 18.11 14.24
CA ALA A 323 -20.46 18.52 14.57
C ALA A 323 -20.48 19.84 15.33
N GLN A 324 -19.59 20.07 16.30
CA GLN A 324 -19.47 21.33 17.02
C GLN A 324 -18.96 22.48 16.13
N ALA A 325 -18.02 22.21 15.20
CA ALA A 325 -17.55 23.22 14.27
C ALA A 325 -18.64 23.62 13.26
N VAL A 326 -19.42 22.66 12.76
CA VAL A 326 -20.56 22.90 11.87
C VAL A 326 -21.70 23.63 12.62
N VAL A 327 -22.06 23.21 13.83
CA VAL A 327 -23.04 23.90 14.67
C VAL A 327 -22.60 25.33 14.97
N LYS A 328 -21.30 25.53 15.25
CA LYS A 328 -20.74 26.86 15.49
C LYS A 328 -20.70 27.74 14.23
N SER A 329 -20.40 27.15 13.05
CA SER A 329 -20.40 27.88 11.77
C SER A 329 -21.81 28.23 11.28
N LEU A 330 -22.81 27.42 11.65
CA LEU A 330 -24.23 27.64 11.31
C LEU A 330 -24.97 28.53 12.34
N GLY A 331 -24.30 28.98 13.40
CA GLY A 331 -24.91 29.83 14.44
C GLY A 331 -26.02 29.14 15.24
N LEU A 332 -26.12 27.81 15.20
CA LEU A 332 -27.12 27.04 15.91
C LEU A 332 -26.69 26.87 17.37
N LYS A 333 -27.51 27.35 18.31
CA LYS A 333 -27.30 27.08 19.73
C LYS A 333 -27.64 25.62 20.01
N GLY A 334 -26.66 24.87 20.49
CA GLY A 334 -26.89 23.49 20.95
C GLY A 334 -27.90 23.53 22.11
N SER A 335 -28.94 22.73 21.98
CA SER A 335 -29.92 22.45 23.04
C SER A 335 -29.34 21.42 24.02
#